data_b66b754ce2e18c81ee27fd1be4b84f61
#
_entry.id   b66b754ce2e18c81ee27fd1be4b84f61
#
_cell.length_a   1.000
_cell.length_b   1.000
_cell.length_c   1.000
_cell.angle_alpha   90.00
_cell.angle_beta   90.00
_cell.angle_gamma   90.00
#
_symmetry.space_group_name_H-M   'P 1'
#
loop_
_entity.id
_entity.type
_entity.pdbx_description
1 polymer ?
#
loop_
_entity_poly.entity_id
_entity_poly.type
_entity_poly.pdbx_seq_one_letter_code
_entity_poly.pdbx_strand_id
1 'polypeptide(L)'
;MPDIFQRGRTPLLDFCKGIVDATHQFVCSFKPQAAYFAAVGAETQLEKLIDYIKQKHPEIPVILDAKRGDIGSTAALYAKEAYERYGADAVTISPYLGLESIEPYMSYSDKGIVVLCRTSNPGSDWLQKDIEDPVPVYQKVARRVAEWNTDDQFVLVTGATYPEELGEVRQIVGEMPLLVPGIGAQGGDLEAVLRNGLSKSGSGLIISSSREVLYAHEKSHLSTESSSTLQPAGTVAKTTRDAINEFIKIK
;
A
#
# COMPACT_ATOMS: atom_id res chain seq x y z
N MET A 1 -13.98 3.64 -14.45
CA MET A 1 -14.34 4.92 -13.77
C MET A 1 -15.73 5.33 -14.23
N PRO A 2 -16.66 5.64 -13.34
CA PRO A 2 -18.03 6.03 -13.69
C PRO A 2 -18.10 7.26 -14.61
N ASP A 3 -19.12 7.31 -15.50
CA ASP A 3 -19.23 8.33 -16.55
C ASP A 3 -19.34 9.77 -16.02
N ILE A 4 -19.93 9.95 -14.81
CA ILE A 4 -20.04 11.26 -14.15
C ILE A 4 -18.68 11.94 -13.96
N PHE A 5 -17.60 11.15 -13.76
CA PHE A 5 -16.26 11.70 -13.57
C PHE A 5 -15.50 11.90 -14.89
N GLN A 6 -15.87 11.20 -15.97
CA GLN A 6 -15.16 11.26 -17.26
C GLN A 6 -15.29 12.62 -17.97
N ARG A 7 -16.34 13.38 -17.65
CA ARG A 7 -16.67 14.67 -18.29
C ARG A 7 -15.97 15.85 -17.63
N GLY A 8 -15.26 15.65 -16.50
CA GLY A 8 -14.58 16.71 -15.76
C GLY A 8 -13.25 17.14 -16.37
N ARG A 9 -12.71 18.27 -15.91
CA ARG A 9 -11.35 18.72 -16.26
C ARG A 9 -10.25 17.94 -15.54
N THR A 10 -10.58 17.30 -14.41
CA THR A 10 -9.68 16.55 -13.54
C THR A 10 -10.27 15.18 -13.15
N PRO A 11 -10.56 14.31 -14.15
CA PRO A 11 -11.37 13.12 -13.96
C PRO A 11 -10.80 12.14 -12.94
N LEU A 12 -9.48 11.94 -12.91
CA LEU A 12 -8.84 11.06 -11.92
C LEU A 12 -8.91 11.63 -10.50
N LEU A 13 -8.63 12.94 -10.37
CA LEU A 13 -8.71 13.62 -9.08
C LEU A 13 -10.12 13.57 -8.51
N ASP A 14 -11.13 13.91 -9.32
CA ASP A 14 -12.52 13.98 -8.88
C ASP A 14 -13.04 12.60 -8.47
N PHE A 15 -12.72 11.57 -9.24
CA PHE A 15 -13.03 10.17 -8.89
C PHE A 15 -12.35 9.75 -7.59
N CYS A 16 -11.02 9.97 -7.48
CA CYS A 16 -10.27 9.58 -6.30
C CYS A 16 -10.70 10.33 -5.03
N LYS A 17 -11.06 11.62 -5.13
CA LYS A 17 -11.65 12.37 -4.01
C LYS A 17 -12.95 11.72 -3.54
N GLY A 18 -13.82 11.36 -4.47
CA GLY A 18 -15.06 10.67 -4.13
C GLY A 18 -14.84 9.32 -3.44
N ILE A 19 -13.79 8.57 -3.83
CA ILE A 19 -13.38 7.34 -3.13
C ILE A 19 -12.89 7.66 -1.71
N VAL A 20 -12.06 8.69 -1.55
CA VAL A 20 -11.59 9.14 -0.22
C VAL A 20 -12.78 9.49 0.67
N ASP A 21 -13.71 10.30 0.18
CA ASP A 21 -14.89 10.73 0.93
C ASP A 21 -15.79 9.56 1.35
N ALA A 22 -15.90 8.53 0.48
CA ALA A 22 -16.71 7.35 0.76
C ALA A 22 -16.04 6.37 1.74
N THR A 23 -14.71 6.40 1.89
CA THR A 23 -13.96 5.33 2.58
C THR A 23 -13.15 5.78 3.79
N HIS A 24 -12.86 7.07 3.99
CA HIS A 24 -11.96 7.58 5.03
C HIS A 24 -12.25 7.04 6.46
N GLN A 25 -13.53 6.82 6.79
CA GLN A 25 -13.92 6.30 8.12
C GLN A 25 -13.54 4.83 8.35
N PHE A 26 -13.11 4.11 7.31
CA PHE A 26 -12.93 2.66 7.32
C PHE A 26 -11.50 2.23 7.00
N VAL A 27 -10.59 3.15 6.75
CA VAL A 27 -9.22 2.87 6.30
C VAL A 27 -8.18 3.38 7.30
N CYS A 28 -7.02 2.70 7.34
CA CYS A 28 -5.86 3.13 8.12
C CYS A 28 -4.84 3.92 7.27
N SER A 29 -4.95 3.89 5.94
CA SER A 29 -4.10 4.66 5.02
C SER A 29 -4.71 4.72 3.63
N PHE A 30 -4.30 5.71 2.83
CA PHE A 30 -4.55 5.75 1.40
C PHE A 30 -3.26 5.46 0.62
N LYS A 31 -3.37 4.69 -0.47
CA LYS A 31 -2.21 4.28 -1.27
C LYS A 31 -2.43 4.57 -2.76
N PRO A 32 -2.27 5.82 -3.22
CA PRO A 32 -2.33 6.13 -4.64
C PRO A 32 -1.13 5.53 -5.40
N GLN A 33 -1.40 5.03 -6.61
CA GLN A 33 -0.40 4.43 -7.48
C GLN A 33 0.09 5.44 -8.50
N ALA A 34 1.34 5.87 -8.40
CA ALA A 34 1.94 6.90 -9.27
C ALA A 34 1.81 6.60 -10.76
N ALA A 35 2.00 5.33 -11.15
CA ALA A 35 2.00 4.91 -12.55
C ALA A 35 0.67 5.20 -13.28
N TYR A 36 -0.47 5.11 -12.61
CA TYR A 36 -1.78 5.41 -13.24
C TYR A 36 -1.94 6.88 -13.59
N PHE A 37 -1.36 7.77 -12.79
CA PHE A 37 -1.38 9.20 -13.07
C PHE A 37 -0.33 9.58 -14.11
N ALA A 38 0.89 9.08 -13.99
CA ALA A 38 1.98 9.36 -14.92
C ALA A 38 1.69 8.89 -16.35
N ALA A 39 1.04 7.72 -16.50
CA ALA A 39 0.69 7.16 -17.82
C ALA A 39 -0.21 8.07 -18.66
N VAL A 40 -0.91 9.02 -18.05
CA VAL A 40 -1.83 9.95 -18.72
C VAL A 40 -1.45 11.42 -18.49
N GLY A 41 -0.24 11.71 -17.99
CA GLY A 41 0.24 13.07 -17.73
C GLY A 41 -0.54 13.80 -16.63
N ALA A 42 -1.00 13.06 -15.61
CA ALA A 42 -1.88 13.58 -14.57
C ALA A 42 -1.19 13.71 -13.19
N GLU A 43 0.13 13.87 -13.15
CA GLU A 43 0.92 13.97 -11.92
C GLU A 43 0.44 15.12 -11.02
N THR A 44 0.02 16.24 -11.62
CA THR A 44 -0.56 17.36 -10.87
C THR A 44 -1.90 16.99 -10.19
N GLN A 45 -2.64 16.02 -10.77
CA GLN A 45 -3.85 15.52 -10.11
C GLN A 45 -3.49 14.63 -8.92
N LEU A 46 -2.39 13.88 -9.00
CA LEU A 46 -1.87 13.11 -7.88
C LEU A 46 -1.42 14.01 -6.72
N GLU A 47 -0.68 15.08 -7.00
CA GLU A 47 -0.31 16.09 -5.99
C GLU A 47 -1.55 16.63 -5.27
N LYS A 48 -2.52 17.11 -6.04
CA LYS A 48 -3.78 17.65 -5.49
C LYS A 48 -4.61 16.63 -4.73
N LEU A 49 -4.52 15.34 -5.08
CA LEU A 49 -5.19 14.27 -4.34
C LEU A 49 -4.55 14.07 -2.96
N ILE A 50 -3.23 14.02 -2.91
CA ILE A 50 -2.50 13.87 -1.64
C ILE A 50 -2.74 15.09 -0.75
N ASP A 51 -2.66 16.30 -1.29
CA ASP A 51 -3.01 17.53 -0.58
C ASP A 51 -4.43 17.49 -0.02
N TYR A 52 -5.40 17.03 -0.83
CA TYR A 52 -6.78 16.89 -0.40
C TYR A 52 -6.93 15.95 0.79
N ILE A 53 -6.29 14.78 0.74
CA ILE A 53 -6.32 13.81 1.85
C ILE A 53 -5.73 14.45 3.10
N LYS A 54 -4.55 15.05 3.02
CA LYS A 54 -3.85 15.66 4.16
C LYS A 54 -4.58 16.85 4.77
N GLN A 55 -5.33 17.61 3.98
CA GLN A 55 -6.14 18.72 4.48
C GLN A 55 -7.43 18.27 5.13
N LYS A 56 -8.07 17.23 4.61
CA LYS A 56 -9.38 16.75 5.08
C LYS A 56 -9.27 15.68 6.17
N HIS A 57 -8.24 14.87 6.09
CA HIS A 57 -8.03 13.69 6.95
C HIS A 57 -6.55 13.60 7.35
N PRO A 58 -6.00 14.60 8.08
CA PRO A 58 -4.59 14.65 8.43
C PRO A 58 -4.12 13.47 9.30
N GLU A 59 -5.05 12.76 9.92
CA GLU A 59 -4.82 11.56 10.71
C GLU A 59 -4.60 10.29 9.85
N ILE A 60 -4.92 10.34 8.55
CA ILE A 60 -4.79 9.18 7.66
C ILE A 60 -3.55 9.33 6.79
N PRO A 61 -2.49 8.54 7.01
CA PRO A 61 -1.27 8.62 6.24
C PRO A 61 -1.47 8.21 4.77
N VAL A 62 -0.68 8.82 3.90
CA VAL A 62 -0.66 8.53 2.46
C VAL A 62 0.62 7.82 2.08
N ILE A 63 0.49 6.61 1.52
CA ILE A 63 1.59 5.82 0.97
C ILE A 63 1.66 6.04 -0.54
N LEU A 64 2.69 6.70 -1.04
CA LEU A 64 2.92 6.81 -2.49
C LEU A 64 3.43 5.48 -3.05
N ASP A 65 2.60 4.79 -3.84
CA ASP A 65 3.03 3.54 -4.48
C ASP A 65 3.77 3.84 -5.79
N ALA A 66 5.08 4.02 -5.71
CA ALA A 66 5.95 4.41 -6.83
C ALA A 66 7.03 3.37 -7.16
N LYS A 67 7.35 2.46 -6.22
CA LYS A 67 8.36 1.40 -6.35
C LYS A 67 9.68 1.93 -6.91
N ARG A 68 10.16 3.04 -6.33
CA ARG A 68 11.43 3.67 -6.74
C ARG A 68 12.61 2.74 -6.45
N GLY A 69 13.68 2.90 -7.22
CA GLY A 69 14.91 2.15 -7.04
C GLY A 69 15.97 2.74 -7.94
N ASP A 70 16.93 3.45 -7.33
CA ASP A 70 18.08 4.06 -7.96
C ASP A 70 19.12 4.35 -6.88
N ILE A 71 20.29 4.87 -7.26
CA ILE A 71 21.41 5.12 -6.35
C ILE A 71 21.85 6.60 -6.39
N GLY A 72 22.61 6.98 -5.37
CA GLY A 72 23.28 8.30 -5.31
C GLY A 72 22.30 9.47 -5.42
N SER A 73 22.63 10.45 -6.24
CA SER A 73 21.82 11.66 -6.42
C SER A 73 20.43 11.38 -6.99
N THR A 74 20.26 10.35 -7.82
CA THR A 74 18.95 9.98 -8.37
C THR A 74 18.04 9.44 -7.28
N ALA A 75 18.53 8.60 -6.38
CA ALA A 75 17.76 8.11 -5.23
C ALA A 75 17.35 9.28 -4.31
N ALA A 76 18.24 10.25 -4.07
CA ALA A 76 17.94 11.46 -3.31
C ALA A 76 16.84 12.30 -3.97
N LEU A 77 16.85 12.44 -5.30
CA LEU A 77 15.80 13.15 -6.03
C LEU A 77 14.45 12.42 -5.97
N TYR A 78 14.43 11.10 -5.98
CA TYR A 78 13.19 10.32 -5.78
C TYR A 78 12.65 10.42 -4.35
N ALA A 79 13.51 10.46 -3.33
CA ALA A 79 13.09 10.72 -1.96
C ALA A 79 12.46 12.12 -1.84
N LYS A 80 13.10 13.13 -2.41
CA LYS A 80 12.57 14.50 -2.49
C LYS A 80 11.26 14.58 -3.25
N GLU A 81 11.13 13.89 -4.39
CA GLU A 81 9.88 13.79 -5.15
C GLU A 81 8.74 13.25 -4.26
N ALA A 82 8.98 12.14 -3.54
CA ALA A 82 7.95 11.50 -2.73
C ALA A 82 7.53 12.36 -1.53
N TYR A 83 8.48 12.89 -0.78
CA TYR A 83 8.21 13.51 0.52
C TYR A 83 8.01 15.02 0.45
N GLU A 84 8.72 15.72 -0.46
CA GLU A 84 8.57 17.17 -0.57
C GLU A 84 7.58 17.58 -1.66
N ARG A 85 7.71 17.03 -2.88
CA ARG A 85 6.84 17.40 -3.99
C ARG A 85 5.43 16.83 -3.81
N TYR A 86 5.29 15.52 -3.59
CA TYR A 86 3.99 14.88 -3.37
C TYR A 86 3.49 15.01 -1.93
N GLY A 87 4.35 15.30 -0.97
CA GLY A 87 3.98 15.40 0.44
C GLY A 87 3.51 14.09 1.05
N ALA A 88 3.89 12.94 0.47
CA ALA A 88 3.51 11.63 0.98
C ALA A 88 4.11 11.36 2.38
N ASP A 89 3.45 10.51 3.16
CA ASP A 89 3.93 10.10 4.49
C ASP A 89 4.80 8.84 4.40
N ALA A 90 4.63 8.05 3.33
CA ALA A 90 5.48 6.90 3.04
C ALA A 90 5.58 6.68 1.52
N VAL A 91 6.61 5.95 1.08
CA VAL A 91 6.79 5.59 -0.33
C VAL A 91 7.26 4.15 -0.49
N THR A 92 6.77 3.46 -1.53
CA THR A 92 7.24 2.12 -1.87
C THR A 92 8.55 2.18 -2.67
N ILE A 93 9.52 1.35 -2.28
CA ILE A 93 10.84 1.27 -2.91
C ILE A 93 11.27 -0.18 -3.14
N SER A 94 12.18 -0.38 -4.12
CA SER A 94 12.80 -1.67 -4.39
C SER A 94 14.13 -1.78 -3.64
N PRO A 95 14.40 -2.89 -2.92
CA PRO A 95 15.69 -3.11 -2.25
C PRO A 95 16.77 -3.68 -3.16
N TYR A 96 16.47 -3.91 -4.44
CA TYR A 96 17.34 -4.68 -5.35
C TYR A 96 18.76 -4.08 -5.47
N LEU A 97 18.89 -2.77 -5.38
CA LEU A 97 20.18 -2.06 -5.46
C LEU A 97 20.89 -1.90 -4.10
N GLY A 98 20.34 -2.46 -3.02
CA GLY A 98 20.96 -2.44 -1.69
C GLY A 98 20.68 -1.16 -0.89
N LEU A 99 21.43 -0.99 0.21
CA LEU A 99 21.23 0.10 1.17
C LEU A 99 21.37 1.49 0.54
N GLU A 100 22.29 1.67 -0.38
CA GLU A 100 22.55 2.94 -1.07
C GLU A 100 21.30 3.50 -1.78
N SER A 101 20.36 2.63 -2.17
CA SER A 101 19.08 3.03 -2.75
C SER A 101 18.05 3.45 -1.71
N ILE A 102 18.27 3.17 -0.45
CA ILE A 102 17.35 3.36 0.69
C ILE A 102 17.80 4.52 1.58
N GLU A 103 19.08 4.68 1.83
CA GLU A 103 19.64 5.72 2.72
C GLU A 103 19.11 7.13 2.47
N PRO A 104 18.92 7.62 1.22
CA PRO A 104 18.36 8.95 1.00
C PRO A 104 16.96 9.15 1.59
N TYR A 105 16.15 8.08 1.69
CA TYR A 105 14.82 8.13 2.29
C TYR A 105 14.90 8.14 3.83
N MET A 106 15.89 7.46 4.41
CA MET A 106 16.08 7.42 5.88
C MET A 106 16.38 8.78 6.48
N SER A 107 16.92 9.71 5.69
CA SER A 107 17.18 11.09 6.14
C SER A 107 15.90 11.89 6.48
N TYR A 108 14.74 11.42 6.05
CA TYR A 108 13.43 11.99 6.40
C TYR A 108 12.85 11.22 7.60
N SER A 109 13.28 11.55 8.81
CA SER A 109 13.01 10.79 10.03
C SER A 109 11.52 10.65 10.41
N ASP A 110 10.66 11.54 9.89
CA ASP A 110 9.20 11.53 10.08
C ASP A 110 8.45 10.77 8.98
N LYS A 111 9.15 10.10 8.06
CA LYS A 111 8.58 9.44 6.88
C LYS A 111 8.78 7.92 6.91
N GLY A 112 7.82 7.20 6.33
CA GLY A 112 7.84 5.76 6.20
C GLY A 112 8.48 5.27 4.91
N ILE A 113 9.22 4.18 4.99
CA ILE A 113 9.92 3.51 3.88
C ILE A 113 9.31 2.13 3.68
N VAL A 114 8.59 1.93 2.57
CA VAL A 114 7.87 0.69 2.30
C VAL A 114 8.65 -0.16 1.31
N VAL A 115 9.38 -1.15 1.80
CA VAL A 115 10.31 -1.95 1.00
C VAL A 115 9.62 -3.19 0.42
N LEU A 116 9.80 -3.45 -0.88
CA LEU A 116 9.34 -4.69 -1.50
C LEU A 116 10.11 -5.89 -0.90
N CYS A 117 9.37 -6.90 -0.45
CA CYS A 117 9.93 -8.11 0.15
C CYS A 117 9.41 -9.35 -0.58
N ARG A 118 8.22 -9.85 -0.24
CA ARG A 118 7.59 -10.98 -0.92
C ARG A 118 6.34 -10.48 -1.64
N THR A 119 6.41 -10.35 -2.96
CA THR A 119 5.32 -9.73 -3.75
C THR A 119 4.27 -10.78 -4.16
N SER A 120 3.02 -10.33 -4.40
CA SER A 120 1.87 -11.21 -4.60
C SER A 120 1.74 -11.80 -6.01
N ASN A 121 2.56 -11.36 -6.97
CA ASN A 121 2.48 -11.81 -8.37
C ASN A 121 3.17 -13.17 -8.57
N PRO A 122 2.61 -14.08 -9.40
CA PRO A 122 3.17 -15.42 -9.61
C PRO A 122 4.62 -15.43 -10.12
N GLY A 123 4.97 -14.44 -10.96
CA GLY A 123 6.34 -14.34 -11.49
C GLY A 123 7.41 -13.94 -10.47
N SER A 124 7.05 -13.71 -9.21
CA SER A 124 8.02 -13.36 -8.17
C SER A 124 8.87 -14.56 -7.69
N ASP A 125 8.39 -15.78 -7.89
CA ASP A 125 9.01 -16.99 -7.36
C ASP A 125 10.44 -17.21 -7.87
N TRP A 126 10.70 -16.95 -9.15
CA TRP A 126 12.01 -17.19 -9.77
C TRP A 126 13.17 -16.44 -9.08
N LEU A 127 12.91 -15.30 -8.45
CA LEU A 127 13.92 -14.53 -7.74
C LEU A 127 13.70 -14.58 -6.22
N GLN A 128 12.45 -14.34 -5.77
CA GLN A 128 12.19 -14.10 -4.36
C GLN A 128 12.16 -15.39 -3.55
N LYS A 129 11.80 -16.52 -4.18
CA LYS A 129 11.75 -17.86 -3.59
C LYS A 129 12.85 -18.76 -4.18
N ASP A 130 14.05 -18.22 -4.37
CA ASP A 130 15.17 -19.01 -4.87
C ASP A 130 15.40 -20.24 -3.98
N ILE A 131 15.27 -21.43 -4.57
CA ILE A 131 15.38 -22.72 -3.89
C ILE A 131 16.80 -23.31 -3.91
N GLU A 132 17.72 -22.72 -4.66
CA GLU A 132 19.12 -23.15 -4.69
C GLU A 132 19.88 -22.70 -3.43
N ASP A 133 19.42 -21.62 -2.77
CA ASP A 133 19.95 -21.15 -1.49
C ASP A 133 19.02 -21.62 -0.35
N PRO A 134 19.58 -22.13 0.77
CA PRO A 134 18.79 -22.54 1.93
C PRO A 134 17.98 -21.40 2.58
N VAL A 135 18.32 -20.13 2.28
CA VAL A 135 17.59 -18.94 2.75
C VAL A 135 17.03 -18.18 1.56
N PRO A 136 15.72 -18.21 1.34
CA PRO A 136 15.07 -17.48 0.24
C PRO A 136 15.39 -15.98 0.24
N VAL A 137 15.41 -15.38 -0.96
CA VAL A 137 15.76 -13.95 -1.11
C VAL A 137 14.83 -13.05 -0.30
N TYR A 138 13.52 -13.32 -0.24
CA TYR A 138 12.59 -12.51 0.57
C TYR A 138 12.93 -12.53 2.07
N GLN A 139 13.43 -13.66 2.61
CA GLN A 139 13.87 -13.71 4.01
C GLN A 139 15.19 -12.94 4.22
N LYS A 140 16.11 -12.97 3.24
CA LYS A 140 17.33 -12.15 3.29
C LYS A 140 16.97 -10.65 3.31
N VAL A 141 16.01 -10.25 2.47
CA VAL A 141 15.48 -8.86 2.47
C VAL A 141 14.87 -8.53 3.83
N ALA A 142 13.98 -9.38 4.36
CA ALA A 142 13.33 -9.14 5.64
C ALA A 142 14.34 -8.96 6.79
N ARG A 143 15.34 -9.84 6.88
CA ARG A 143 16.41 -9.75 7.90
C ARG A 143 17.21 -8.47 7.75
N ARG A 144 17.61 -8.13 6.52
CA ARG A 144 18.42 -6.93 6.27
C ARG A 144 17.65 -5.64 6.58
N VAL A 145 16.37 -5.57 6.20
CA VAL A 145 15.54 -4.40 6.52
C VAL A 145 15.28 -4.30 8.03
N ALA A 146 15.13 -5.43 8.73
CA ALA A 146 15.01 -5.42 10.19
C ALA A 146 16.27 -4.86 10.88
N GLU A 147 17.48 -5.17 10.35
CA GLU A 147 18.75 -4.61 10.83
C GLU A 147 18.86 -3.10 10.58
N TRP A 148 18.32 -2.59 9.47
CA TRP A 148 18.33 -1.16 9.12
C TRP A 148 17.28 -0.34 9.88
N ASN A 149 16.25 -0.99 10.45
CA ASN A 149 15.11 -0.33 11.09
C ASN A 149 15.45 0.15 12.52
N THR A 150 16.37 1.09 12.64
CA THR A 150 16.78 1.67 13.94
C THR A 150 15.80 2.71 14.46
N ASP A 151 15.05 3.36 13.57
CA ASP A 151 14.18 4.51 13.88
C ASP A 151 12.69 4.25 13.54
N ASP A 152 12.31 2.98 13.45
CA ASP A 152 10.93 2.52 13.20
C ASP A 152 10.27 3.10 11.92
N GLN A 153 11.10 3.38 10.90
CA GLN A 153 10.62 3.96 9.62
C GLN A 153 10.15 2.91 8.61
N PHE A 154 10.52 1.64 8.78
CA PHE A 154 10.34 0.63 7.74
C PHE A 154 9.02 -0.13 7.84
N VAL A 155 8.49 -0.43 6.65
CA VAL A 155 7.35 -1.30 6.39
C VAL A 155 7.76 -2.28 5.29
N LEU A 156 7.38 -3.55 5.36
CA LEU A 156 7.63 -4.50 4.28
C LEU A 156 6.36 -4.81 3.49
N VAL A 157 6.49 -4.91 2.16
CA VAL A 157 5.43 -5.43 1.29
C VAL A 157 5.48 -6.94 1.26
N THR A 158 4.41 -7.59 1.74
CA THR A 158 4.27 -9.05 1.75
C THR A 158 2.91 -9.45 1.22
N GLY A 159 2.88 -10.17 0.11
CA GLY A 159 1.65 -10.49 -0.63
C GLY A 159 0.71 -11.42 0.13
N ALA A 160 -0.58 -11.16 0.04
CA ALA A 160 -1.64 -11.99 0.64
C ALA A 160 -1.79 -13.38 0.00
N THR A 161 -1.22 -13.59 -1.17
CA THR A 161 -1.27 -14.88 -1.90
C THR A 161 -0.36 -15.95 -1.33
N TYR A 162 0.51 -15.58 -0.39
CA TYR A 162 1.50 -16.45 0.24
C TYR A 162 1.46 -16.28 1.78
N PRO A 163 0.39 -16.75 2.45
CA PRO A 163 0.18 -16.49 3.88
C PRO A 163 1.21 -17.17 4.80
N GLU A 164 1.75 -18.34 4.41
CA GLU A 164 2.82 -19.00 5.17
C GLU A 164 4.11 -18.19 5.12
N GLU A 165 4.52 -17.75 3.93
CA GLU A 165 5.72 -16.91 3.73
C GLU A 165 5.57 -15.54 4.42
N LEU A 166 4.35 -15.00 4.46
CA LEU A 166 4.02 -13.81 5.27
C LEU A 166 4.24 -14.07 6.76
N GLY A 167 3.88 -15.25 7.26
CA GLY A 167 4.14 -15.68 8.62
C GLY A 167 5.63 -15.79 8.94
N GLU A 168 6.43 -16.29 8.01
CA GLU A 168 7.90 -16.36 8.15
C GLU A 168 8.52 -14.94 8.19
N VAL A 169 8.05 -14.03 7.32
CA VAL A 169 8.48 -12.62 7.38
C VAL A 169 8.10 -12.01 8.73
N ARG A 170 6.89 -12.24 9.24
CA ARG A 170 6.43 -11.77 10.54
C ARG A 170 7.33 -12.25 11.68
N GLN A 171 7.76 -13.51 11.66
CA GLN A 171 8.69 -14.04 12.66
C GLN A 171 10.06 -13.35 12.63
N ILE A 172 10.53 -12.95 11.45
CA ILE A 172 11.81 -12.26 11.28
C ILE A 172 11.72 -10.82 11.78
N VAL A 173 10.64 -10.08 11.44
CA VAL A 173 10.58 -8.63 11.66
C VAL A 173 9.83 -8.21 12.92
N GLY A 174 9.25 -9.15 13.67
CA GLY A 174 8.56 -8.86 14.93
C GLY A 174 7.35 -7.95 14.79
N GLU A 175 7.39 -6.76 15.36
CA GLU A 175 6.28 -5.80 15.35
C GLU A 175 6.27 -4.86 14.13
N MET A 176 7.31 -4.89 13.28
CA MET A 176 7.38 -4.02 12.08
C MET A 176 6.12 -4.15 11.23
N PRO A 177 5.52 -3.05 10.76
CA PRO A 177 4.32 -3.11 9.93
C PRO A 177 4.55 -3.82 8.58
N LEU A 178 3.54 -4.57 8.11
CA LEU A 178 3.52 -5.22 6.81
C LEU A 178 2.39 -4.63 5.95
N LEU A 179 2.72 -4.16 4.75
CA LEU A 179 1.76 -3.79 3.73
C LEU A 179 1.41 -5.05 2.92
N VAL A 180 0.14 -5.45 2.97
CA VAL A 180 -0.32 -6.74 2.42
C VAL A 180 -1.28 -6.52 1.24
N PRO A 181 -0.76 -6.44 0.00
CA PRO A 181 -1.58 -6.40 -1.20
C PRO A 181 -2.04 -7.81 -1.60
N GLY A 182 -3.14 -7.88 -2.35
CA GLY A 182 -3.60 -9.12 -2.99
C GLY A 182 -4.82 -9.77 -2.35
N ILE A 183 -5.45 -9.13 -1.36
CA ILE A 183 -6.76 -9.56 -0.86
C ILE A 183 -7.83 -9.31 -1.93
N GLY A 184 -8.77 -10.23 -2.05
CA GLY A 184 -9.89 -10.17 -2.99
C GLY A 184 -9.49 -10.50 -4.41
N ALA A 185 -9.33 -9.51 -5.29
CA ALA A 185 -9.16 -9.70 -6.73
C ALA A 185 -7.95 -10.57 -7.16
N GLN A 186 -6.98 -10.81 -6.28
CA GLN A 186 -5.86 -11.73 -6.50
C GLN A 186 -6.01 -13.07 -5.77
N GLY A 187 -7.13 -13.28 -5.08
CA GLY A 187 -7.45 -14.55 -4.43
C GLY A 187 -6.80 -14.76 -3.04
N GLY A 188 -6.22 -13.71 -2.44
CA GLY A 188 -5.70 -13.79 -1.08
C GLY A 188 -6.79 -14.05 -0.05
N ASP A 189 -6.55 -14.99 0.85
CA ASP A 189 -7.42 -15.34 1.97
C ASP A 189 -7.15 -14.39 3.16
N LEU A 190 -8.14 -13.56 3.49
CA LEU A 190 -8.03 -12.59 4.58
C LEU A 190 -7.79 -13.28 5.93
N GLU A 191 -8.49 -14.37 6.24
CA GLU A 191 -8.33 -15.07 7.51
C GLU A 191 -6.92 -15.67 7.65
N ALA A 192 -6.43 -16.34 6.61
CA ALA A 192 -5.08 -16.88 6.59
C ALA A 192 -4.01 -15.79 6.76
N VAL A 193 -4.19 -14.62 6.11
CA VAL A 193 -3.32 -13.46 6.27
C VAL A 193 -3.34 -12.93 7.69
N LEU A 194 -4.49 -12.76 8.31
CA LEU A 194 -4.61 -12.28 9.70
C LEU A 194 -4.00 -13.26 10.69
N ARG A 195 -4.26 -14.56 10.49
CA ARG A 195 -3.73 -15.63 11.34
C ARG A 195 -2.21 -15.68 11.37
N ASN A 196 -1.57 -15.54 10.21
CA ASN A 196 -0.12 -15.64 10.06
C ASN A 196 0.61 -14.29 10.23
N GLY A 197 -0.05 -13.18 9.86
CA GLY A 197 0.60 -11.88 9.71
C GLY A 197 0.44 -10.93 10.89
N LEU A 198 -0.56 -11.10 11.76
CA LEU A 198 -0.68 -10.25 12.95
C LEU A 198 0.52 -10.42 13.86
N SER A 199 1.03 -9.31 14.39
CA SER A 199 2.11 -9.29 15.37
C SER A 199 1.65 -9.84 16.73
N LYS A 200 2.55 -9.95 17.68
CA LYS A 200 2.22 -10.39 19.04
C LYS A 200 1.25 -9.43 19.75
N SER A 201 1.30 -8.15 19.39
CA SER A 201 0.37 -7.13 19.91
C SER A 201 -1.02 -7.20 19.27
N GLY A 202 -1.25 -8.06 18.27
CA GLY A 202 -2.51 -8.16 17.53
C GLY A 202 -2.69 -7.06 16.47
N SER A 203 -1.60 -6.43 16.02
CA SER A 203 -1.57 -5.33 15.06
C SER A 203 -0.54 -5.57 13.95
N GLY A 204 -0.07 -4.50 13.29
CA GLY A 204 1.06 -4.53 12.36
C GLY A 204 0.72 -4.97 10.94
N LEU A 205 -0.54 -4.94 10.51
CA LEU A 205 -0.95 -5.20 9.13
C LEU A 205 -1.65 -3.99 8.50
N ILE A 206 -1.25 -3.65 7.29
CA ILE A 206 -1.91 -2.69 6.40
C ILE A 206 -2.47 -3.48 5.22
N ILE A 207 -3.73 -3.90 5.32
CA ILE A 207 -4.40 -4.70 4.29
C ILE A 207 -4.79 -3.80 3.12
N SER A 208 -4.22 -4.08 1.93
CA SER A 208 -4.47 -3.26 0.74
C SER A 208 -5.55 -3.86 -0.15
N SER A 209 -6.66 -3.14 -0.30
CA SER A 209 -7.73 -3.44 -1.25
C SER A 209 -7.80 -2.34 -2.32
N SER A 210 -7.85 -2.70 -3.59
CA SER A 210 -7.89 -1.76 -4.72
C SER A 210 -9.14 -1.97 -5.58
N ARG A 211 -9.11 -2.94 -6.51
CA ARG A 211 -10.17 -3.14 -7.51
C ARG A 211 -11.55 -3.38 -6.90
N GLU A 212 -11.64 -4.07 -5.78
CA GLU A 212 -12.92 -4.32 -5.12
C GLU A 212 -13.56 -3.04 -4.59
N VAL A 213 -12.75 -2.11 -4.09
CA VAL A 213 -13.22 -0.79 -3.63
C VAL A 213 -13.50 0.12 -4.83
N LEU A 214 -12.52 0.29 -5.73
CA LEU A 214 -12.61 1.24 -6.84
C LEU A 214 -13.73 0.90 -7.83
N TYR A 215 -13.97 -0.40 -8.08
CA TYR A 215 -14.99 -0.89 -9.03
C TYR A 215 -16.23 -1.48 -8.36
N ALA A 216 -16.42 -1.21 -7.06
CA ALA A 216 -17.61 -1.66 -6.34
C ALA A 216 -18.93 -1.19 -6.97
N HIS A 217 -18.91 0.00 -7.60
CA HIS A 217 -20.04 0.57 -8.33
C HIS A 217 -20.47 -0.29 -9.54
N GLU A 218 -19.57 -1.03 -10.18
CA GLU A 218 -19.89 -1.89 -11.33
C GLU A 218 -20.74 -3.10 -10.92
N LYS A 219 -20.62 -3.53 -9.67
CA LYS A 219 -21.39 -4.64 -9.08
C LYS A 219 -22.71 -4.15 -8.44
N SER A 220 -22.93 -2.86 -8.40
CA SER A 220 -24.15 -2.27 -7.84
C SER A 220 -25.13 -1.91 -8.96
N HIS A 221 -26.43 -1.99 -8.64
CA HIS A 221 -27.49 -1.53 -9.55
C HIS A 221 -27.74 -0.02 -9.47
N LEU A 222 -26.82 0.74 -8.85
CA LEU A 222 -26.93 2.19 -8.71
C LEU A 222 -26.59 2.88 -10.04
N SER A 223 -27.29 3.99 -10.32
CA SER A 223 -27.03 4.82 -11.49
C SER A 223 -25.59 5.37 -11.46
N THR A 224 -24.87 5.27 -12.56
CA THR A 224 -23.52 5.84 -12.72
C THR A 224 -23.52 7.35 -12.86
N GLU A 225 -24.68 7.98 -12.89
CA GLU A 225 -24.88 9.43 -13.05
C GLU A 225 -25.17 10.17 -11.73
N SER A 226 -25.24 9.45 -10.61
CA SER A 226 -25.55 9.98 -9.29
C SER A 226 -24.34 10.14 -8.39
N SER A 227 -24.34 11.13 -7.49
CA SER A 227 -23.34 11.28 -6.43
C SER A 227 -23.28 10.08 -5.47
N SER A 228 -24.36 9.26 -5.42
CA SER A 228 -24.40 8.00 -4.67
C SER A 228 -23.62 6.85 -5.31
N THR A 229 -23.10 7.01 -6.53
CA THR A 229 -22.37 5.98 -7.28
C THR A 229 -21.19 5.36 -6.51
N LEU A 230 -20.56 6.11 -5.61
CA LEU A 230 -19.41 5.64 -4.84
C LEU A 230 -19.74 5.09 -3.45
N GLN A 231 -21.00 5.09 -3.01
CA GLN A 231 -21.43 4.46 -1.76
C GLN A 231 -21.01 2.97 -1.65
N PRO A 232 -21.08 2.16 -2.72
CA PRO A 232 -20.59 0.78 -2.68
C PRO A 232 -19.11 0.64 -2.27
N ALA A 233 -18.26 1.60 -2.63
CA ALA A 233 -16.86 1.62 -2.20
C ALA A 233 -16.73 1.71 -0.67
N GLY A 234 -17.51 2.60 -0.04
CA GLY A 234 -17.60 2.70 1.41
C GLY A 234 -18.11 1.41 2.07
N THR A 235 -19.12 0.77 1.47
CA THR A 235 -19.65 -0.51 1.97
C THR A 235 -18.58 -1.60 1.93
N VAL A 236 -17.85 -1.74 0.84
CA VAL A 236 -16.76 -2.74 0.72
C VAL A 236 -15.65 -2.46 1.73
N ALA A 237 -15.20 -1.20 1.85
CA ALA A 237 -14.17 -0.83 2.82
C ALA A 237 -14.61 -1.12 4.26
N LYS A 238 -15.86 -0.79 4.61
CA LYS A 238 -16.45 -1.09 5.91
C LYS A 238 -16.50 -2.59 6.19
N THR A 239 -16.98 -3.38 5.24
CA THR A 239 -17.08 -4.84 5.40
C THR A 239 -15.71 -5.47 5.64
N THR A 240 -14.69 -5.05 4.87
CA THR A 240 -13.32 -5.53 5.05
C THR A 240 -12.76 -5.16 6.42
N ARG A 241 -12.92 -3.89 6.85
CA ARG A 241 -12.50 -3.44 8.18
C ARG A 241 -13.20 -4.22 9.29
N ASP A 242 -14.51 -4.43 9.18
CA ASP A 242 -15.30 -5.11 10.21
C ASP A 242 -14.88 -6.58 10.34
N ALA A 243 -14.61 -7.28 9.22
CA ALA A 243 -14.07 -8.64 9.22
C ALA A 243 -12.70 -8.72 9.91
N ILE A 244 -11.80 -7.76 9.64
CA ILE A 244 -10.48 -7.66 10.30
C ILE A 244 -10.68 -7.49 11.82
N ASN A 245 -11.51 -6.54 12.22
CA ASN A 245 -11.74 -6.22 13.62
C ASN A 245 -12.43 -7.36 14.38
N GLU A 246 -13.33 -8.10 13.73
CA GLU A 246 -13.96 -9.28 14.31
C GLU A 246 -12.93 -10.37 14.59
N PHE A 247 -12.06 -10.65 13.63
CA PHE A 247 -10.97 -11.63 13.82
C PHE A 247 -10.04 -11.24 14.99
N ILE A 248 -9.66 -9.95 15.10
CA ILE A 248 -8.79 -9.47 16.18
C ILE A 248 -9.45 -9.62 17.56
N LYS A 249 -10.77 -9.43 17.69
CA LYS A 249 -11.51 -9.56 18.96
C LYS A 249 -11.60 -11.00 19.47
N ILE A 250 -11.56 -11.98 18.58
CA ILE A 250 -11.68 -13.39 18.91
C ILE A 250 -10.33 -13.97 19.39
N LYS A 251 -9.23 -13.32 19.08
CA LYS A 251 -7.87 -13.74 19.39
C LYS A 251 -7.38 -13.16 20.73
#